data_03112f62aaca018f2463da93177509ab
#
_entry.id   03112f62aaca018f2463da93177509ab
#
_cell.length_a   1.000
_cell.length_b   1.000
_cell.length_c   1.000
_cell.angle_alpha   90.00
_cell.angle_beta   90.00
_cell.angle_gamma   90.00
#
_symmetry.space_group_name_H-M   'P 1'
#
loop_
_entity.id
_entity.type
_entity.pdbx_description
1 polymer ?
#
loop_
_entity_poly.entity_id
_entity_poly.type
_entity_poly.pdbx_seq_one_letter_code
_entity_poly.pdbx_strand_id
1 'polypeptide(L)'
;FVMSLVDLHKETGVSALDLAKGMLDYGLHPPTMYFPLIVHEALMVEPCETESKETMDEVCDIYCKLFELAHSDPEALHTAPHDTPVRRLDEVGAARNTILRYTFA
;
A
#
# COMPACT_ATOMS: atom_id res chain seq x y z
N PHE A 1 4.78 -0.28 -15.02
CA PHE A 1 5.53 0.94 -14.70
C PHE A 1 5.94 0.97 -13.23
N VAL A 2 6.95 1.79 -12.92
CA VAL A 2 7.40 2.04 -11.54
C VAL A 2 7.12 3.50 -11.18
N MET A 3 6.49 3.70 -10.05
CA MET A 3 6.21 5.02 -9.48
C MET A 3 7.07 5.21 -8.24
N SER A 4 7.79 6.33 -8.13
CA SER A 4 8.49 6.72 -6.91
C SER A 4 7.64 7.70 -6.11
N LEU A 5 7.45 7.41 -4.83
CA LEU A 5 6.70 8.26 -3.90
C LEU A 5 7.62 9.12 -3.01
N VAL A 6 8.90 9.24 -3.38
CA VAL A 6 9.89 10.00 -2.57
C VAL A 6 9.44 11.42 -2.29
N ASP A 7 8.86 12.11 -3.27
CA ASP A 7 8.45 13.50 -3.08
C ASP A 7 7.18 13.57 -2.21
N LEU A 8 6.21 12.70 -2.44
CA LEU A 8 5.04 12.58 -1.55
C LEU A 8 5.47 12.30 -0.10
N HIS A 9 6.41 11.36 0.09
CA HIS A 9 6.92 11.04 1.43
C HIS A 9 7.62 12.23 2.10
N LYS A 10 8.41 13.02 1.36
CA LYS A 10 9.05 14.23 1.89
C LYS A 10 8.04 15.31 2.29
N GLU A 11 6.98 15.45 1.51
CA GLU A 11 5.97 16.50 1.72
C GLU A 11 4.99 16.16 2.84
N THR A 12 4.60 14.89 2.95
CA THR A 12 3.48 14.46 3.82
C THR A 12 3.88 13.49 4.93
N GLY A 13 5.05 12.85 4.82
CA GLY A 13 5.46 11.75 5.69
C GLY A 13 4.86 10.40 5.29
N VAL A 14 3.92 10.35 4.33
CA VAL A 14 3.26 9.11 3.88
C VAL A 14 4.23 8.29 3.03
N SER A 15 4.49 7.06 3.46
CA SER A 15 5.37 6.11 2.77
C SER A 15 4.63 5.31 1.68
N ALA A 16 5.39 4.63 0.82
CA ALA A 16 4.84 3.67 -0.14
C ALA A 16 4.02 2.56 0.56
N LEU A 17 4.47 2.13 1.74
CA LEU A 17 3.73 1.16 2.57
C LEU A 17 2.38 1.73 3.03
N ASP A 18 2.35 2.98 3.49
CA ASP A 18 1.12 3.60 3.96
C ASP A 18 0.10 3.72 2.82
N LEU A 19 0.55 4.16 1.65
CA LEU A 19 -0.30 4.26 0.47
C LEU A 19 -0.84 2.88 0.06
N ALA A 20 0.03 1.86 0.02
CA ALA A 20 -0.37 0.49 -0.30
C ALA A 20 -1.39 -0.08 0.70
N LYS A 21 -1.24 0.23 2.00
CA LYS A 21 -2.23 -0.16 3.02
C LYS A 21 -3.55 0.59 2.84
N GLY A 22 -3.52 1.86 2.45
CA GLY A 22 -4.72 2.62 2.11
C GLY A 22 -5.49 2.03 0.92
N MET A 23 -4.80 1.45 -0.07
CA MET A 23 -5.45 0.78 -1.21
C MET A 23 -6.35 -0.39 -0.79
N LEU A 24 -6.02 -1.10 0.29
CA LEU A 24 -6.82 -2.21 0.81
C LEU A 24 -8.23 -1.77 1.21
N ASP A 25 -8.38 -0.55 1.75
CA ASP A 25 -9.68 0.00 2.15
C ASP A 25 -10.58 0.31 0.94
N TYR A 26 -9.98 0.39 -0.25
CA TYR A 26 -10.70 0.52 -1.53
C TYR A 26 -10.87 -0.82 -2.26
N GLY A 27 -10.53 -1.94 -1.64
CA GLY A 27 -10.65 -3.26 -2.24
C GLY A 27 -9.60 -3.56 -3.32
N LEU A 28 -8.56 -2.75 -3.43
CA LEU A 28 -7.46 -2.99 -4.36
C LEU A 28 -6.41 -3.93 -3.77
N HIS A 29 -5.88 -4.83 -4.61
CA HIS A 29 -4.66 -5.54 -4.30
C HIS A 29 -3.47 -4.61 -4.51
N PRO A 30 -2.70 -4.26 -3.46
CA PRO A 30 -1.60 -3.32 -3.60
C PRO A 30 -0.50 -3.86 -4.53
N PRO A 31 0.17 -2.98 -5.29
CA PRO A 31 1.29 -3.39 -6.11
C PRO A 31 2.51 -3.75 -5.27
N THR A 32 3.52 -4.35 -5.89
CA THR A 32 4.80 -4.62 -5.25
C THR A 32 5.46 -3.32 -4.79
N MET A 33 5.84 -3.28 -3.52
CA MET A 33 6.51 -2.14 -2.90
C MET A 33 8.02 -2.36 -2.82
N TYR A 34 8.78 -1.26 -2.73
CA TYR A 34 10.23 -1.25 -2.50
C TYR A 34 11.08 -1.90 -3.60
N PHE A 35 10.49 -2.27 -4.71
CA PHE A 35 11.19 -2.78 -5.88
C PHE A 35 10.90 -1.91 -7.10
N PRO A 36 11.90 -1.73 -7.99
CA PRO A 36 13.30 -2.16 -7.84
C PRO A 36 14.01 -1.39 -6.72
N LEU A 37 14.97 -2.03 -6.03
CA LEU A 37 15.65 -1.47 -4.84
C LEU A 37 16.38 -0.14 -5.08
N ILE A 38 16.72 0.16 -6.34
CA ILE A 38 17.35 1.44 -6.73
C ILE A 38 16.37 2.62 -6.75
N VAL A 39 15.06 2.34 -6.68
CA VAL A 39 14.02 3.38 -6.64
C VAL A 39 13.45 3.45 -5.22
N HIS A 40 13.71 4.58 -4.55
CA HIS A 40 13.19 4.80 -3.21
C HIS A 40 11.68 5.01 -3.24
N GLU A 41 10.98 4.54 -2.20
CA GLU A 41 9.52 4.60 -2.08
C GLU A 41 8.81 4.12 -3.35
N ALA A 42 9.26 2.97 -3.88
CA ALA A 42 8.76 2.43 -5.13
C ALA A 42 7.43 1.70 -4.97
N LEU A 43 6.54 1.94 -5.93
CA LEU A 43 5.40 1.07 -6.25
C LEU A 43 5.56 0.57 -7.68
N MET A 44 5.60 -0.75 -7.87
CA MET A 44 5.72 -1.39 -9.18
C MET A 44 4.36 -1.90 -9.62
N VAL A 45 3.73 -1.18 -10.55
CA VAL A 45 2.34 -1.40 -10.98
C VAL A 45 2.31 -2.09 -12.33
N GLU A 46 1.56 -3.18 -12.42
CA GLU A 46 1.39 -3.95 -13.65
C GLU A 46 -0.08 -4.31 -13.84
N PRO A 47 -0.86 -3.50 -14.58
CA PRO A 47 -2.21 -3.87 -14.98
C PRO A 47 -2.13 -4.96 -16.06
N CYS A 48 -2.80 -6.09 -15.80
CA CYS A 48 -2.82 -7.21 -16.74
C CYS A 48 -3.94 -7.02 -17.80
N GLU A 49 -3.83 -7.77 -18.91
CA GLU A 49 -4.81 -7.76 -20.00
C GLU A 49 -6.21 -8.27 -19.59
N THR A 50 -6.32 -8.88 -18.43
CA THR A 50 -7.61 -9.33 -17.85
C THR A 50 -8.41 -8.20 -17.22
N GLU A 51 -7.77 -7.04 -16.97
CA GLU A 51 -8.46 -5.90 -16.37
C GLU A 51 -9.25 -5.11 -17.43
N SER A 52 -10.48 -4.72 -17.08
CA SER A 52 -11.28 -3.86 -17.94
C SER A 52 -10.80 -2.40 -17.90
N LYS A 53 -11.21 -1.63 -18.93
CA LYS A 53 -10.92 -0.19 -18.94
C LYS A 53 -11.55 0.51 -17.72
N GLU A 54 -12.78 0.13 -17.38
CA GLU A 54 -13.52 0.67 -16.24
C GLU A 54 -12.78 0.43 -14.93
N THR A 55 -12.26 -0.79 -14.72
CA THR A 55 -11.42 -1.12 -13.55
C THR A 55 -10.16 -0.26 -13.51
N MET A 56 -9.49 -0.07 -14.66
CA MET A 56 -8.29 0.77 -14.72
C MET A 56 -8.59 2.24 -14.43
N ASP A 57 -9.71 2.77 -14.95
CA ASP A 57 -10.14 4.14 -14.67
C ASP A 57 -10.44 4.31 -13.15
N GLU A 58 -11.14 3.34 -12.54
CA GLU A 58 -11.42 3.34 -11.09
C GLU A 58 -10.12 3.30 -10.26
N VAL A 59 -9.15 2.48 -10.64
CA VAL A 59 -7.83 2.44 -9.98
C VAL A 59 -7.13 3.78 -10.06
N CYS A 60 -7.15 4.45 -11.20
CA CYS A 60 -6.59 5.80 -11.35
C CYS A 60 -7.25 6.80 -10.40
N ASP A 61 -8.58 6.77 -10.31
CA ASP A 61 -9.35 7.64 -9.41
C ASP A 61 -9.00 7.36 -7.93
N ILE A 62 -8.80 6.10 -7.56
CA ILE A 62 -8.37 5.71 -6.21
C ILE A 62 -6.96 6.24 -5.91
N TYR A 63 -6.02 6.12 -6.84
CA TYR A 63 -4.70 6.73 -6.66
C TYR A 63 -4.81 8.24 -6.42
N CYS A 64 -5.59 8.95 -7.22
CA CYS A 64 -5.80 10.40 -7.04
C CYS A 64 -6.35 10.71 -5.64
N LYS A 65 -7.38 9.98 -5.20
CA LYS A 65 -7.95 10.13 -3.85
C LYS A 65 -6.94 9.89 -2.74
N LEU A 66 -6.11 8.85 -2.87
CA LEU A 66 -5.08 8.54 -1.88
C LEU A 66 -3.98 9.60 -1.82
N PHE A 67 -3.59 10.18 -2.97
CA PHE A 67 -2.66 11.31 -3.03
C PHE A 67 -3.26 12.57 -2.38
N GLU A 68 -4.53 12.88 -2.63
CA GLU A 68 -5.23 13.98 -1.96
C GLU A 68 -5.33 13.75 -0.46
N LEU A 69 -5.65 12.52 -0.04
CA LEU A 69 -5.72 12.14 1.37
C LEU A 69 -4.36 12.27 2.06
N ALA A 70 -3.27 11.89 1.39
CA ALA A 70 -1.92 12.03 1.93
C ALA A 70 -1.58 13.50 2.28
N HIS A 71 -2.11 14.46 1.52
CA HIS A 71 -1.89 15.88 1.80
C HIS A 71 -2.89 16.46 2.82
N SER A 72 -4.13 15.98 2.81
CA SER A 72 -5.20 16.53 3.66
C SER A 72 -5.26 15.89 5.05
N ASP A 73 -5.04 14.57 5.14
CA ASP A 73 -5.06 13.80 6.38
C ASP A 73 -4.08 12.61 6.30
N PRO A 74 -2.78 12.84 6.43
CA PRO A 74 -1.77 11.78 6.37
C PRO A 74 -1.97 10.71 7.46
N GLU A 75 -2.54 11.06 8.62
CA GLU A 75 -2.76 10.13 9.73
C GLU A 75 -3.75 9.01 9.34
N ALA A 76 -4.73 9.31 8.50
CA ALA A 76 -5.63 8.30 7.96
C ALA A 76 -4.87 7.21 7.19
N LEU A 77 -3.79 7.57 6.46
CA LEU A 77 -2.95 6.59 5.76
C LEU A 77 -1.95 5.89 6.69
N HIS A 78 -1.40 6.58 7.67
CA HIS A 78 -0.51 5.96 8.67
C HIS A 78 -1.22 4.86 9.47
N THR A 79 -2.52 4.98 9.69
CA THR A 79 -3.32 4.01 10.44
C THR A 79 -4.06 2.99 9.56
N ALA A 80 -4.04 3.16 8.23
CA ALA A 80 -4.64 2.21 7.29
C ALA A 80 -3.97 0.81 7.36
N PRO A 81 -4.70 -0.28 7.03
CA PRO A 81 -6.09 -0.34 6.56
C PRO A 81 -7.11 -0.25 7.70
N HIS A 82 -8.33 0.20 7.39
CA HIS A 82 -9.42 0.34 8.37
C HIS A 82 -10.54 -0.69 8.18
N ASP A 83 -10.81 -1.06 6.94
CA ASP A 83 -11.96 -1.90 6.55
C ASP A 83 -11.61 -3.38 6.38
N THR A 84 -10.37 -3.78 6.68
CA THR A 84 -9.94 -5.17 6.66
C THR A 84 -10.12 -5.84 8.02
N PRO A 85 -10.28 -7.19 8.08
CA PRO A 85 -10.41 -7.92 9.34
C PRO A 85 -9.20 -7.76 10.27
N VAL A 86 -8.02 -7.51 9.69
CA VAL A 86 -6.76 -7.30 10.43
C VAL A 86 -6.16 -5.98 9.99
N ARG A 87 -5.75 -5.16 10.95
CA ARG A 87 -5.07 -3.88 10.74
C ARG A 87 -3.59 -4.07 10.40
N ARG A 88 -2.74 -3.12 10.74
CA ARG A 88 -1.28 -3.25 10.60
C ARG A 88 -0.77 -4.48 11.30
N LEU A 89 0.01 -5.28 10.59
CA LEU A 89 0.65 -6.48 11.12
C LEU A 89 1.98 -6.13 11.79
N ASP A 90 2.32 -6.85 12.86
CA ASP A 90 3.68 -6.79 13.45
C ASP A 90 4.64 -7.63 12.60
N GLU A 91 5.03 -7.10 11.45
CA GLU A 91 5.93 -7.77 10.50
C GLU A 91 7.32 -8.01 11.10
N VAL A 92 7.79 -7.10 11.95
CA VAL A 92 9.10 -7.22 12.62
C VAL A 92 9.07 -8.32 13.66
N GLY A 93 8.03 -8.37 14.47
CA GLY A 93 7.83 -9.44 15.45
C GLY A 93 7.69 -10.80 14.78
N ALA A 94 6.90 -10.88 13.71
CA ALA A 94 6.73 -12.12 12.95
C ALA A 94 8.04 -12.61 12.32
N ALA A 95 8.88 -11.72 11.81
CA ALA A 95 10.17 -12.08 11.23
C ALA A 95 11.21 -12.52 12.28
N ARG A 96 11.20 -11.89 13.47
CA ARG A 96 12.18 -12.15 14.52
C ARG A 96 11.80 -13.31 15.43
N ASN A 97 10.51 -13.54 15.65
CA ASN A 97 9.96 -14.54 16.57
C ASN A 97 9.08 -15.54 15.80
N THR A 98 9.64 -16.17 14.81
CA THR A 98 8.93 -17.09 13.91
C THR A 98 8.36 -18.30 14.66
N ILE A 99 7.06 -18.55 14.54
CA ILE A 99 6.40 -19.76 15.03
C ILE A 99 6.25 -20.72 13.83
N LEU A 100 7.10 -21.76 13.81
CA LEU A 100 7.20 -22.68 12.68
C LEU A 100 6.26 -23.90 12.79
N ARG A 101 5.57 -24.06 13.92
CA ARG A 101 4.69 -25.19 14.17
C ARG A 101 3.35 -24.71 14.69
N TYR A 102 2.28 -25.28 14.16
CA TYR A 102 0.97 -25.14 14.76
C TYR A 102 0.87 -26.04 15.99
N THR A 103 0.35 -25.49 17.09
CA THR A 103 -0.02 -26.26 18.28
C THR A 103 -1.51 -26.15 18.48
N PHE A 104 -2.19 -27.29 18.63
CA PHE A 104 -3.59 -27.29 19.01
C PHE A 104 -3.73 -26.76 20.44
N ALA A 105 -4.68 -25.86 20.63
CA ALA A 105 -5.04 -25.35 21.95
C ALA A 105 -5.87 -26.38 22.73
#